data_a9ffa4413d4dd98e841754674d1a74a4
#
_entry.id   a9ffa4413d4dd98e841754674d1a74a4
#
_cell.length_a   1.000
_cell.length_b   1.000
_cell.length_c   1.000
_cell.angle_alpha   90.00
_cell.angle_beta   90.00
_cell.angle_gamma   90.00
#
_symmetry.space_group_name_H-M   'P 1'
#
loop_
_entity.id
_entity.type
_entity.pdbx_description
1 polymer ?
#
loop_
_entity_poly.entity_id
_entity_poly.type
_entity_poly.pdbx_seq_one_letter_code
_entity_poly.pdbx_strand_id
1 'polypeptide(L)'
;MALLEVKDLQVYYGVIQALKGISFEVNEGEIVTLIGANGAGKTTTMQSIIGLIPSSHGNVIFDGQDITKTPCHKIVHAGLTQVPEGRRIFQELTVYENLLMGGFSQKDQSLLKKDIEATYERFPRLAERKNQIAGTLSGGEQQMLAIGRAMMSRPKLLLLDEPSMGLSPIRSEEQHV
;
A
#
# COMPACT_ATOMS: atom_id res chain seq x y z
N MET A 1 16.82 5.72 13.66
CA MET A 1 16.48 4.30 13.86
C MET A 1 15.56 3.94 12.72
N ALA A 2 15.84 2.87 11.99
CA ALA A 2 15.04 2.50 10.85
C ALA A 2 13.61 2.14 11.29
N LEU A 3 12.61 2.60 10.54
CA LEU A 3 11.21 2.25 10.74
C LEU A 3 10.93 0.82 10.26
N LEU A 4 11.58 0.40 9.16
CA LEU A 4 11.54 -0.95 8.62
C LEU A 4 12.97 -1.43 8.36
N GLU A 5 13.30 -2.63 8.84
CA GLU A 5 14.54 -3.33 8.51
C GLU A 5 14.19 -4.71 7.94
N VAL A 6 14.70 -4.99 6.76
CA VAL A 6 14.59 -6.30 6.09
C VAL A 6 16.00 -6.87 6.01
N LYS A 7 16.20 -8.07 6.56
CA LYS A 7 17.53 -8.71 6.65
C LYS A 7 17.48 -10.10 6.04
N ASP A 8 18.28 -10.31 4.98
CA ASP A 8 18.46 -11.58 4.28
C ASP A 8 17.15 -12.33 4.00
N LEU A 9 16.13 -11.60 3.52
CA LEU A 9 14.81 -12.14 3.29
C LEU A 9 14.81 -13.10 2.10
N GLN A 10 14.49 -14.37 2.35
CA GLN A 10 14.40 -15.41 1.34
C GLN A 10 12.99 -15.99 1.29
N VAL A 11 12.49 -16.19 0.07
CA VAL A 11 11.14 -16.72 -0.17
C VAL A 11 11.18 -17.78 -1.26
N TYR A 12 10.46 -18.88 -1.06
CA TYR A 12 10.31 -19.96 -2.01
C TYR A 12 8.85 -20.19 -2.37
N TYR A 13 8.57 -20.45 -3.63
CA TYR A 13 7.33 -21.02 -4.13
C TYR A 13 7.59 -22.49 -4.52
N GLY A 14 7.32 -23.39 -3.61
CA GLY A 14 7.73 -24.79 -3.78
C GLY A 14 9.26 -24.90 -3.89
N VAL A 15 9.76 -25.34 -5.04
CA VAL A 15 11.21 -25.48 -5.31
C VAL A 15 11.85 -24.22 -5.91
N ILE A 16 11.04 -23.21 -6.28
CA ILE A 16 11.52 -22.00 -6.95
C ILE A 16 11.85 -20.94 -5.90
N GLN A 17 13.11 -20.54 -5.84
CA GLN A 17 13.53 -19.42 -4.98
C GLN A 17 13.19 -18.08 -5.64
N ALA A 18 12.17 -17.41 -5.13
CA ALA A 18 11.71 -16.11 -5.63
C ALA A 18 12.54 -14.94 -5.06
N LEU A 19 12.95 -15.03 -3.80
CA LEU A 19 13.86 -14.05 -3.17
C LEU A 19 15.10 -14.80 -2.66
N LYS A 20 16.27 -14.26 -3.04
CA LYS A 20 17.58 -14.89 -2.79
C LYS A 20 18.37 -14.27 -1.65
N GLY A 21 17.70 -13.61 -0.70
CA GLY A 21 18.33 -12.91 0.39
C GLY A 21 18.47 -11.41 0.09
N ILE A 22 17.38 -10.66 0.26
CA ILE A 22 17.41 -9.20 0.10
C ILE A 22 17.49 -8.54 1.47
N SER A 23 18.24 -7.43 1.53
CA SER A 23 18.36 -6.61 2.74
C SER A 23 18.25 -5.15 2.38
N PHE A 24 17.45 -4.40 3.12
CA PHE A 24 17.32 -2.95 3.02
C PHE A 24 16.66 -2.38 4.26
N GLU A 25 16.71 -1.07 4.39
CA GLU A 25 16.12 -0.32 5.49
C GLU A 25 15.28 0.83 4.93
N VAL A 26 14.26 1.24 5.69
CA VAL A 26 13.46 2.44 5.43
C VAL A 26 13.41 3.25 6.73
N ASN A 27 13.83 4.50 6.69
CA ASN A 27 13.76 5.41 7.83
C ASN A 27 12.43 6.17 7.84
N GLU A 28 12.09 6.74 8.98
CA GLU A 28 10.91 7.61 9.10
C GLU A 28 11.04 8.83 8.17
N GLY A 29 9.97 9.14 7.42
CA GLY A 29 9.96 10.23 6.44
C GLY A 29 10.70 9.95 5.14
N GLU A 30 11.21 8.73 4.95
CA GLU A 30 11.94 8.32 3.75
C GLU A 30 11.00 7.67 2.71
N ILE A 31 11.32 7.89 1.43
CA ILE A 31 10.70 7.18 0.30
C ILE A 31 11.74 6.27 -0.33
N VAL A 32 11.49 4.97 -0.26
CA VAL A 32 12.35 3.94 -0.87
C VAL A 32 11.64 3.30 -2.05
N THR A 33 12.34 3.14 -3.17
CA THR A 33 11.81 2.52 -4.39
C THR A 33 12.52 1.21 -4.68
N LEU A 34 11.75 0.12 -4.80
CA LEU A 34 12.24 -1.17 -5.28
C LEU A 34 12.20 -1.18 -6.81
N ILE A 35 13.38 -1.20 -7.44
CA ILE A 35 13.51 -1.22 -8.90
C ILE A 35 13.91 -2.63 -9.35
N GLY A 36 13.30 -3.09 -10.45
CA GLY A 36 13.60 -4.39 -11.04
C GLY A 36 12.63 -4.76 -12.16
N ALA A 37 13.03 -5.68 -13.02
CA ALA A 37 12.18 -6.20 -14.09
C ALA A 37 10.93 -6.92 -13.53
N ASN A 38 9.95 -7.18 -14.40
CA ASN A 38 8.81 -8.01 -14.03
C ASN A 38 9.31 -9.41 -13.65
N GLY A 39 8.81 -9.92 -12.52
CA GLY A 39 9.30 -11.19 -11.95
C GLY A 39 10.55 -11.06 -11.07
N ALA A 40 11.13 -9.87 -10.87
CA ALA A 40 12.28 -9.67 -9.99
C ALA A 40 11.98 -9.84 -8.49
N GLY A 41 10.72 -10.13 -8.10
CA GLY A 41 10.36 -10.38 -6.71
C GLY A 41 9.86 -9.15 -5.95
N LYS A 42 9.61 -8.00 -6.59
CA LYS A 42 9.12 -6.77 -5.93
C LYS A 42 7.84 -7.01 -5.13
N THR A 43 6.80 -7.54 -5.78
CA THR A 43 5.52 -7.90 -5.15
C THR A 43 5.70 -8.96 -4.06
N THR A 44 6.53 -9.98 -4.32
CA THR A 44 6.85 -11.05 -3.34
C THR A 44 7.50 -10.47 -2.09
N THR A 45 8.41 -9.50 -2.26
CA THR A 45 9.05 -8.78 -1.15
C THR A 45 8.01 -8.09 -0.27
N MET A 46 7.15 -7.26 -0.88
CA MET A 46 6.12 -6.53 -0.15
C MET A 46 5.12 -7.47 0.53
N GLN A 47 4.67 -8.52 -0.15
CA GLN A 47 3.75 -9.52 0.41
C GLN A 47 4.39 -10.32 1.55
N SER A 48 5.69 -10.58 1.50
CA SER A 48 6.39 -11.26 2.59
C SER A 48 6.55 -10.34 3.80
N ILE A 49 6.87 -9.05 3.59
CA ILE A 49 6.97 -8.04 4.66
C ILE A 49 5.67 -7.93 5.45
N ILE A 50 4.51 -7.91 4.78
CA ILE A 50 3.20 -7.81 5.45
C ILE A 50 2.65 -9.17 5.91
N GLY A 51 3.41 -10.25 5.82
CA GLY A 51 3.02 -11.56 6.32
C GLY A 51 1.97 -12.30 5.50
N LEU A 52 1.77 -11.94 4.22
CA LEU A 52 0.91 -12.68 3.28
C LEU A 52 1.60 -13.92 2.72
N ILE A 53 2.93 -13.84 2.54
CA ILE A 53 3.76 -14.94 2.08
C ILE A 53 4.82 -15.22 3.14
N PRO A 54 4.94 -16.45 3.63
CA PRO A 54 5.94 -16.78 4.63
C PRO A 54 7.35 -16.72 4.03
N SER A 55 8.29 -16.12 4.78
CA SER A 55 9.71 -16.22 4.46
C SER A 55 10.28 -17.55 4.94
N SER A 56 11.23 -18.11 4.19
CA SER A 56 11.98 -19.31 4.58
C SER A 56 13.20 -18.96 5.43
N HIS A 57 13.75 -17.76 5.24
CA HIS A 57 14.92 -17.25 5.96
C HIS A 57 14.85 -15.73 6.05
N GLY A 58 15.66 -15.17 6.95
CA GLY A 58 15.73 -13.73 7.18
C GLY A 58 14.70 -13.20 8.17
N ASN A 59 14.81 -11.91 8.46
CA ASN A 59 13.98 -11.21 9.43
C ASN A 59 13.40 -9.92 8.87
N VAL A 60 12.20 -9.58 9.32
CA VAL A 60 11.55 -8.30 9.08
C VAL A 60 11.27 -7.64 10.42
N ILE A 61 11.87 -6.48 10.65
CA ILE A 61 11.71 -5.70 11.88
C ILE A 61 10.97 -4.41 11.50
N PHE A 62 9.85 -4.13 12.14
CA PHE A 62 9.06 -2.92 11.95
C PHE A 62 8.85 -2.20 13.27
N ASP A 63 9.21 -0.92 13.30
CA ASP A 63 9.11 -0.07 14.51
C ASP A 63 9.78 -0.75 15.74
N GLY A 64 10.96 -1.35 15.52
CA GLY A 64 11.74 -2.06 16.53
C GLY A 64 11.21 -3.45 16.94
N GLN A 65 10.12 -3.93 16.33
CA GLN A 65 9.54 -5.25 16.64
C GLN A 65 9.76 -6.24 15.50
N ASP A 66 10.15 -7.47 15.81
CA ASP A 66 10.24 -8.55 14.83
C ASP A 66 8.81 -8.98 14.43
N ILE A 67 8.46 -8.73 13.17
CA ILE A 67 7.17 -9.07 12.57
C ILE A 67 7.23 -10.26 11.61
N THR A 68 8.37 -10.92 11.47
CA THR A 68 8.65 -11.98 10.48
C THR A 68 7.58 -13.07 10.44
N LYS A 69 7.06 -13.45 11.61
CA LYS A 69 6.01 -14.49 11.76
C LYS A 69 4.68 -13.94 12.25
N THR A 70 4.53 -12.63 12.21
CA THR A 70 3.31 -11.97 12.69
C THR A 70 2.21 -12.07 11.64
N PRO A 71 0.96 -12.44 11.99
CA PRO A 71 -0.14 -12.45 11.05
C PRO A 71 -0.43 -11.07 10.46
N CYS A 72 -0.75 -11.02 9.16
CA CYS A 72 -0.96 -9.78 8.39
C CYS A 72 -1.90 -8.77 9.09
N HIS A 73 -3.02 -9.22 9.65
CA HIS A 73 -3.95 -8.32 10.35
C HIS A 73 -3.32 -7.60 11.55
N LYS A 74 -2.40 -8.24 12.27
CA LYS A 74 -1.67 -7.61 13.38
C LYS A 74 -0.62 -6.61 12.87
N ILE A 75 0.01 -6.92 11.73
CA ILE A 75 0.97 -6.01 11.06
C ILE A 75 0.26 -4.73 10.63
N VAL A 76 -0.95 -4.84 10.05
CA VAL A 76 -1.77 -3.67 9.70
C VAL A 76 -2.11 -2.84 10.94
N HIS A 77 -2.50 -3.48 12.04
CA HIS A 77 -2.74 -2.77 13.31
C HIS A 77 -1.50 -2.10 13.90
N ALA A 78 -0.30 -2.62 13.63
CA ALA A 78 0.96 -1.99 14.02
C ALA A 78 1.30 -0.74 13.18
N GLY A 79 0.59 -0.54 12.06
CA GLY A 79 0.73 0.64 11.20
C GLY A 79 1.50 0.40 9.91
N LEU A 80 1.63 -0.85 9.44
CA LEU A 80 2.20 -1.16 8.13
C LEU A 80 1.12 -1.66 7.21
N THR A 81 0.86 -0.95 6.11
CA THR A 81 -0.23 -1.25 5.17
C THR A 81 0.28 -1.34 3.75
N GLN A 82 -0.35 -2.16 2.91
CA GLN A 82 -0.01 -2.29 1.49
C GLN A 82 -1.20 -1.89 0.61
N VAL A 83 -0.92 -1.18 -0.48
CA VAL A 83 -1.78 -1.08 -1.66
C VAL A 83 -1.24 -2.07 -2.69
N PRO A 84 -1.92 -3.19 -2.92
CA PRO A 84 -1.46 -4.21 -3.85
C PRO A 84 -1.64 -3.78 -5.30
N GLU A 85 -0.95 -4.45 -6.21
CA GLU A 85 -1.16 -4.34 -7.64
C GLU A 85 -2.62 -4.62 -8.02
N GLY A 86 -3.12 -3.93 -9.06
CA GLY A 86 -4.49 -4.07 -9.55
C GLY A 86 -5.53 -3.35 -8.70
N ARG A 87 -5.11 -2.35 -7.89
CA ARG A 87 -5.94 -1.42 -7.11
C ARG A 87 -6.77 -2.08 -6.01
N ARG A 88 -7.37 -3.24 -6.24
CA ARG A 88 -8.15 -4.05 -5.28
C ARG A 88 -9.19 -3.25 -4.47
N ILE A 89 -9.90 -2.35 -5.15
CA ILE A 89 -11.05 -1.62 -4.57
C ILE A 89 -12.27 -2.52 -4.49
N PHE A 90 -13.24 -2.17 -3.64
CA PHE A 90 -14.55 -2.80 -3.61
C PHE A 90 -15.42 -2.17 -4.71
N GLN A 91 -15.51 -2.80 -5.86
CA GLN A 91 -16.11 -2.23 -7.08
C GLN A 91 -17.59 -1.94 -6.93
N GLU A 92 -18.32 -2.73 -6.14
CA GLU A 92 -19.77 -2.61 -5.90
C GLU A 92 -20.11 -1.52 -4.85
N LEU A 93 -19.12 -1.04 -4.11
CA LEU A 93 -19.30 -0.02 -3.10
C LEU A 93 -19.03 1.37 -3.70
N THR A 94 -19.62 2.40 -3.11
CA THR A 94 -19.32 3.79 -3.42
C THR A 94 -17.88 4.16 -3.01
N VAL A 95 -17.38 5.30 -3.48
CA VAL A 95 -16.12 5.88 -3.05
C VAL A 95 -16.10 6.06 -1.53
N TYR A 96 -17.17 6.64 -0.97
CA TYR A 96 -17.30 6.87 0.47
C TYR A 96 -17.25 5.56 1.27
N GLU A 97 -17.99 4.54 0.86
CA GLU A 97 -18.01 3.23 1.53
C GLU A 97 -16.66 2.52 1.44
N ASN A 98 -15.94 2.65 0.31
CA ASN A 98 -14.56 2.15 0.20
C ASN A 98 -13.64 2.78 1.26
N LEU A 99 -13.73 4.09 1.47
CA LEU A 99 -12.94 4.79 2.49
C LEU A 99 -13.33 4.32 3.89
N LEU A 100 -14.63 4.19 4.18
CA LEU A 100 -15.11 3.64 5.45
C LEU A 100 -14.52 2.25 5.74
N MET A 101 -14.48 1.38 4.73
CA MET A 101 -13.88 0.05 4.86
C MET A 101 -12.39 0.10 5.21
N GLY A 102 -11.65 1.11 4.71
CA GLY A 102 -10.24 1.32 5.07
C GLY A 102 -10.04 1.68 6.54
N GLY A 103 -10.99 2.41 7.11
CA GLY A 103 -11.01 2.82 8.51
C GLY A 103 -11.71 1.84 9.46
N PHE A 104 -11.99 0.60 9.03
CA PHE A 104 -12.75 -0.39 9.82
C PHE A 104 -12.19 -0.63 11.23
N SER A 105 -10.87 -0.58 11.41
CA SER A 105 -10.24 -0.74 12.71
C SER A 105 -10.34 0.49 13.63
N GLN A 106 -10.74 1.66 13.09
CA GLN A 106 -10.85 2.91 13.83
C GLN A 106 -12.15 2.94 14.63
N LYS A 107 -12.03 2.99 15.95
CA LYS A 107 -13.19 3.03 16.86
C LYS A 107 -13.77 4.43 17.03
N ASP A 108 -12.95 5.47 16.85
CA ASP A 108 -13.37 6.87 17.01
C ASP A 108 -13.95 7.40 15.69
N GLN A 109 -15.27 7.57 15.68
CA GLN A 109 -16.02 8.08 14.53
C GLN A 109 -15.65 9.53 14.17
N SER A 110 -15.20 10.34 15.13
CA SER A 110 -14.80 11.72 14.88
C SER A 110 -13.47 11.76 14.12
N LEU A 111 -12.54 10.87 14.46
CA LEU A 111 -11.27 10.70 13.75
C LEU A 111 -11.50 10.15 12.35
N LEU A 112 -12.39 9.17 12.20
CA LEU A 112 -12.72 8.58 10.91
C LEU A 112 -13.24 9.66 9.93
N LYS A 113 -14.14 10.56 10.39
CA LYS A 113 -14.64 11.67 9.56
C LYS A 113 -13.50 12.61 9.14
N LYS A 114 -12.62 12.98 10.06
CA LYS A 114 -11.44 13.83 9.76
C LYS A 114 -10.52 13.18 8.73
N ASP A 115 -10.30 11.87 8.82
CA ASP A 115 -9.46 11.14 7.87
C ASP A 115 -10.08 11.09 6.46
N ILE A 116 -11.42 10.96 6.39
CA ILE A 116 -12.14 11.03 5.11
C ILE A 116 -12.01 12.44 4.50
N GLU A 117 -12.20 13.49 5.31
CA GLU A 117 -12.05 14.88 4.87
C GLU A 117 -10.62 15.15 4.37
N ALA A 118 -9.60 14.75 5.14
CA ALA A 118 -8.20 14.86 4.72
C ALA A 118 -7.89 14.06 3.43
N THR A 119 -8.55 12.93 3.24
CA THR A 119 -8.42 12.15 1.99
C THR A 119 -9.06 12.89 0.82
N TYR A 120 -10.19 13.54 1.01
CA TYR A 120 -10.85 14.36 -0.02
C TYR A 120 -10.06 15.63 -0.36
N GLU A 121 -9.44 16.27 0.63
CA GLU A 121 -8.54 17.41 0.38
C GLU A 121 -7.33 16.98 -0.48
N ARG A 122 -6.77 15.80 -0.22
CA ARG A 122 -5.65 15.25 -1.00
C ARG A 122 -6.06 14.77 -2.39
N PHE A 123 -7.27 14.24 -2.52
CA PHE A 123 -7.83 13.70 -3.76
C PHE A 123 -9.19 14.34 -4.08
N PRO A 124 -9.25 15.60 -4.54
CA PRO A 124 -10.52 16.31 -4.76
C PRO A 124 -11.49 15.60 -5.71
N ARG A 125 -10.98 14.84 -6.68
CA ARG A 125 -11.79 14.03 -7.58
C ARG A 125 -12.60 12.95 -6.86
N LEU A 126 -12.09 12.41 -5.77
CA LEU A 126 -12.84 11.45 -4.95
C LEU A 126 -13.97 12.15 -4.17
N ALA A 127 -13.76 13.40 -3.73
CA ALA A 127 -14.79 14.18 -3.06
C ALA A 127 -15.98 14.47 -4.00
N GLU A 128 -15.69 14.89 -5.25
CA GLU A 128 -16.71 15.14 -6.28
C GLU A 128 -17.56 13.89 -6.56
N ARG A 129 -16.99 12.70 -6.40
CA ARG A 129 -17.57 11.40 -6.77
C ARG A 129 -17.87 10.51 -5.55
N LYS A 130 -17.98 11.08 -4.36
CA LYS A 130 -18.12 10.35 -3.11
C LYS A 130 -19.25 9.30 -3.09
N ASN A 131 -20.35 9.57 -3.80
CA ASN A 131 -21.51 8.68 -3.89
C ASN A 131 -21.50 7.80 -5.16
N GLN A 132 -20.46 7.91 -6.01
CA GLN A 132 -20.35 7.12 -7.23
C GLN A 132 -19.86 5.72 -6.91
N ILE A 133 -20.38 4.71 -7.61
CA ILE A 133 -19.91 3.31 -7.53
C ILE A 133 -18.46 3.22 -8.00
N ALA A 134 -17.59 2.67 -7.18
CA ALA A 134 -16.14 2.70 -7.39
C ALA A 134 -15.70 1.97 -8.67
N GLY A 135 -16.41 0.91 -9.06
CA GLY A 135 -16.15 0.18 -10.31
C GLY A 135 -16.29 1.03 -11.57
N THR A 136 -17.04 2.15 -11.51
CA THR A 136 -17.28 3.06 -12.66
C THR A 136 -16.26 4.20 -12.76
N LEU A 137 -15.32 4.29 -11.82
CA LEU A 137 -14.25 5.28 -11.83
C LEU A 137 -13.20 4.96 -12.91
N SER A 138 -12.51 6.00 -13.40
CA SER A 138 -11.32 5.82 -14.24
C SER A 138 -10.21 5.08 -13.50
N GLY A 139 -9.26 4.49 -14.23
CA GLY A 139 -8.16 3.76 -13.65
C GLY A 139 -7.32 4.57 -12.66
N GLY A 140 -7.08 5.85 -12.96
CA GLY A 140 -6.36 6.77 -12.05
C GLY A 140 -7.17 7.07 -10.79
N GLU A 141 -8.48 7.30 -10.91
CA GLU A 141 -9.35 7.54 -9.75
C GLU A 141 -9.47 6.30 -8.86
N GLN A 142 -9.53 5.10 -9.45
CA GLN A 142 -9.49 3.85 -8.69
C GLN A 142 -8.17 3.68 -7.93
N GLN A 143 -7.04 4.10 -8.52
CA GLN A 143 -5.75 4.08 -7.85
C GLN A 143 -5.70 5.08 -6.68
N MET A 144 -6.21 6.30 -6.89
CA MET A 144 -6.35 7.29 -5.81
C MET A 144 -7.23 6.76 -4.68
N LEU A 145 -8.34 6.07 -5.01
CA LEU A 145 -9.23 5.47 -4.02
C LEU A 145 -8.54 4.35 -3.24
N ALA A 146 -7.77 3.48 -3.90
CA ALA A 146 -7.02 2.41 -3.25
C ALA A 146 -6.00 2.97 -2.24
N ILE A 147 -5.28 4.03 -2.63
CA ILE A 147 -4.33 4.74 -1.75
C ILE A 147 -5.07 5.42 -0.61
N GLY A 148 -6.13 6.17 -0.90
CA GLY A 148 -6.96 6.84 0.11
C GLY A 148 -7.51 5.85 1.14
N ARG A 149 -8.03 4.71 0.68
CA ARG A 149 -8.51 3.64 1.56
C ARG A 149 -7.42 3.09 2.47
N ALA A 150 -6.21 2.88 1.95
CA ALA A 150 -5.08 2.42 2.76
C ALA A 150 -4.67 3.45 3.82
N MET A 151 -4.73 4.75 3.48
CA MET A 151 -4.43 5.84 4.41
C MET A 151 -5.43 5.96 5.57
N MET A 152 -6.67 5.47 5.41
CA MET A 152 -7.68 5.44 6.47
C MET A 152 -7.27 4.60 7.69
N SER A 153 -6.33 3.64 7.52
CA SER A 153 -5.76 2.89 8.63
C SER A 153 -4.68 3.67 9.41
N ARG A 154 -4.35 4.91 9.01
CA ARG A 154 -3.28 5.75 9.57
C ARG A 154 -1.94 5.03 9.64
N PRO A 155 -1.43 4.53 8.51
CA PRO A 155 -0.20 3.75 8.51
C PRO A 155 1.01 4.62 8.85
N LYS A 156 1.98 4.05 9.59
CA LYS A 156 3.33 4.60 9.76
C LYS A 156 4.17 4.36 8.51
N LEU A 157 3.91 3.24 7.80
CA LEU A 157 4.55 2.88 6.54
C LEU A 157 3.51 2.35 5.54
N LEU A 158 3.53 2.89 4.33
CA LEU A 158 2.68 2.47 3.23
C LEU A 158 3.53 1.84 2.12
N LEU A 159 3.25 0.58 1.81
CA LEU A 159 3.84 -0.14 0.67
C LEU A 159 2.92 0.02 -0.55
N LEU A 160 3.47 0.50 -1.67
CA LEU A 160 2.74 0.67 -2.92
C LEU A 160 3.30 -0.27 -3.98
N ASP A 161 2.48 -1.19 -4.48
CA ASP A 161 2.86 -2.12 -5.54
C ASP A 161 2.37 -1.59 -6.89
N GLU A 162 3.30 -1.30 -7.80
CA GLU A 162 3.05 -0.73 -9.14
C GLU A 162 2.08 0.48 -9.12
N PRO A 163 2.35 1.55 -8.34
CA PRO A 163 1.40 2.66 -8.13
C PRO A 163 1.11 3.46 -9.39
N SER A 164 1.98 3.43 -10.39
CA SER A 164 1.83 4.13 -11.67
C SER A 164 0.94 3.38 -12.67
N MET A 165 0.59 2.13 -12.41
CA MET A 165 -0.21 1.33 -13.33
C MET A 165 -1.62 1.90 -13.49
N GLY A 166 -1.94 2.40 -14.69
CA GLY A 166 -3.22 3.04 -15.02
C GLY A 166 -3.26 4.56 -14.82
N LEU A 167 -2.16 5.19 -14.47
CA LEU A 167 -2.00 6.63 -14.66
C LEU A 167 -1.62 6.86 -16.12
N SER A 168 -2.40 7.67 -16.83
CA SER A 168 -2.00 8.14 -18.16
C SER A 168 -0.69 8.91 -18.04
N PRO A 169 0.28 8.71 -18.94
CA PRO A 169 1.46 9.53 -18.94
C PRO A 169 1.04 11.00 -19.05
N ILE A 170 1.52 11.83 -18.14
CA ILE A 170 1.33 13.28 -18.23
C ILE A 170 2.04 13.68 -19.53
N ARG A 171 1.28 14.04 -20.56
CA ARG A 171 1.85 14.73 -21.71
C ARG A 171 2.34 16.08 -21.17
N SER A 172 3.65 16.22 -21.05
CA SER A 172 4.26 17.53 -21.00
C SER A 172 3.92 18.20 -22.32
N GLU A 173 2.96 19.13 -22.32
CA GLU A 173 2.82 20.06 -23.41
C GLU A 173 4.12 20.88 -23.44
N GLU A 174 5.04 20.49 -24.30
CA GLU A 174 6.13 21.35 -24.72
C GLU A 174 5.46 22.57 -25.37
N GLN A 175 5.41 23.65 -24.62
CA GLN A 175 5.15 24.97 -25.19
C GLN A 175 6.34 25.32 -26.08
N HIS A 176 6.25 25.06 -27.36
CA HIS A 176 7.07 25.70 -28.34
C HIS A 176 6.56 27.13 -28.52
N VAL A 177 7.36 28.07 -28.01
CA VAL A 177 7.33 29.47 -28.38
C VAL A 177 8.24 29.65 -29.58
#